data_e069d0c74838f61c448356bd643fc808
#
_entry.id   e069d0c74838f61c448356bd643fc808
#
_cell.length_a   1.000
_cell.length_b   1.000
_cell.length_c   1.000
_cell.angle_alpha   90.00
_cell.angle_beta   90.00
_cell.angle_gamma   90.00
#
_symmetry.space_group_name_H-M   'P 1'
#
loop_
_entity.id
_entity.type
_entity.pdbx_description
1 polymer ?
#
loop_
_entity_poly.entity_id
_entity_poly.type
_entity_poly.pdbx_seq_one_letter_code
_entity_poly.pdbx_strand_id
1 'polypeptide(L)'
;VSTISAVSGHGEIAYGNAIGSVICNAALIAAITVAVRPGKVDPKTLRVPVAFFFAAAAIYCVAAYGMGRFTRPMGLLMLGMFVAYMAANVWQMKNAPAEPEHEEEPMGIGKIVLLLVVGAALIALGANLLVDNGTIIAQAMGVPESVIALTFVALGTSPVSYTHLTLP
;
A
#
# COMPACT_ATOMS: atom_id res chain seq x y z
N VAL A 1 2.14 -8.29 4.03
CA VAL A 1 1.07 -9.30 3.81
C VAL A 1 1.12 -9.81 2.37
N SER A 2 0.80 -9.03 1.34
CA SER A 2 0.67 -9.51 -0.05
C SER A 2 1.86 -10.30 -0.57
N THR A 3 3.10 -9.86 -0.32
CA THR A 3 4.31 -10.57 -0.76
C THR A 3 4.44 -11.94 -0.08
N ILE A 4 4.19 -12.00 1.23
CA ILE A 4 4.27 -13.24 2.01
C ILE A 4 3.19 -14.20 1.54
N SER A 5 1.94 -13.74 1.39
CA SER A 5 0.84 -14.57 0.87
C SER A 5 1.15 -15.14 -0.51
N ALA A 6 1.72 -14.32 -1.41
CA ALA A 6 2.09 -14.77 -2.75
C ALA A 6 3.17 -15.85 -2.73
N VAL A 7 4.19 -15.71 -1.89
CA VAL A 7 5.27 -16.70 -1.74
C VAL A 7 4.76 -17.98 -1.07
N SER A 8 3.83 -17.87 -0.12
CA SER A 8 3.19 -19.01 0.56
C SER A 8 2.12 -19.73 -0.30
N GLY A 9 1.90 -19.31 -1.55
CA GLY A 9 0.93 -19.94 -2.45
C GLY A 9 -0.51 -19.42 -2.33
N HIS A 10 -0.78 -18.47 -1.42
CA HIS A 10 -2.10 -17.85 -1.23
C HIS A 10 -2.26 -16.61 -2.11
N GLY A 11 -2.28 -16.81 -3.44
CA GLY A 11 -2.36 -15.73 -4.42
C GLY A 11 -3.63 -14.87 -4.30
N GLU A 12 -4.75 -15.48 -3.92
CA GLU A 12 -6.02 -14.77 -3.72
C GLU A 12 -5.96 -13.80 -2.55
N ILE A 13 -5.28 -14.18 -1.44
CA ILE A 13 -5.07 -13.28 -0.29
C ILE A 13 -4.13 -12.14 -0.69
N ALA A 14 -3.06 -12.44 -1.43
CA ALA A 14 -2.13 -11.43 -1.90
C ALA A 14 -2.82 -10.34 -2.74
N TYR A 15 -3.61 -10.79 -3.68
CA TYR A 15 -4.38 -9.96 -4.58
C TYR A 15 -5.48 -9.17 -3.86
N GLY A 16 -6.29 -9.87 -3.06
CA GLY A 16 -7.38 -9.26 -2.28
C GLY A 16 -6.86 -8.16 -1.34
N ASN A 17 -5.78 -8.43 -0.61
CA ASN A 17 -5.16 -7.43 0.26
C ASN A 17 -4.65 -6.21 -0.52
N ALA A 18 -4.02 -6.41 -1.68
CA ALA A 18 -3.50 -5.29 -2.47
C ALA A 18 -4.64 -4.36 -2.95
N ILE A 19 -5.70 -4.92 -3.54
CA ILE A 19 -6.84 -4.15 -4.02
C ILE A 19 -7.66 -3.56 -2.88
N GLY A 20 -7.91 -4.35 -1.83
CA GLY A 20 -8.64 -3.89 -0.65
C GLY A 20 -7.94 -2.72 0.04
N SER A 21 -6.61 -2.74 0.10
CA SER A 21 -5.82 -1.62 0.65
C SER A 21 -5.97 -0.35 -0.18
N VAL A 22 -6.00 -0.44 -1.51
CA VAL A 22 -6.25 0.71 -2.39
C VAL A 22 -7.63 1.30 -2.12
N ILE A 23 -8.66 0.46 -2.03
CA ILE A 23 -10.04 0.90 -1.76
C ILE A 23 -10.14 1.52 -0.36
N CYS A 24 -9.58 0.85 0.65
CA CYS A 24 -9.59 1.34 2.03
C CYS A 24 -8.89 2.70 2.15
N ASN A 25 -7.71 2.84 1.57
CA ASN A 25 -6.95 4.09 1.62
C ASN A 25 -7.64 5.22 0.84
N ALA A 26 -8.11 4.96 -0.37
CA ALA A 26 -8.69 5.98 -1.23
C ALA A 26 -10.12 6.39 -0.83
N ALA A 27 -10.94 5.46 -0.37
CA ALA A 27 -12.34 5.74 -0.04
C ALA A 27 -12.56 5.97 1.46
N LEU A 28 -12.16 5.02 2.32
CA LEU A 28 -12.48 5.12 3.74
C LEU A 28 -11.58 6.14 4.45
N ILE A 29 -10.27 5.96 4.37
CA ILE A 29 -9.32 6.75 5.17
C ILE A 29 -9.25 8.19 4.66
N ALA A 30 -9.13 8.38 3.35
CA ALA A 30 -9.14 9.72 2.77
C ALA A 30 -10.45 10.46 3.06
N ALA A 31 -11.61 9.77 2.98
CA ALA A 31 -12.90 10.37 3.30
C ALA A 31 -12.99 10.80 4.77
N ILE A 32 -12.57 9.94 5.71
CA ILE A 32 -12.56 10.28 7.14
C ILE A 32 -11.62 11.46 7.40
N THR A 33 -10.42 11.44 6.83
CA THR A 33 -9.44 12.53 7.01
C THR A 33 -10.00 13.86 6.52
N VAL A 34 -10.59 13.90 5.34
CA VAL A 34 -11.19 15.13 4.77
C VAL A 34 -12.42 15.57 5.57
N ALA A 35 -13.22 14.63 6.07
CA ALA A 35 -14.40 14.95 6.90
C ALA A 35 -14.00 15.57 8.26
N VAL A 36 -12.93 15.06 8.86
CA VAL A 36 -12.44 15.54 10.18
C VAL A 36 -11.58 16.81 10.02
N ARG A 37 -10.75 16.86 9.01
CA ARG A 37 -9.80 17.96 8.78
C ARG A 37 -9.72 18.31 7.30
N PRO A 38 -10.66 19.12 6.78
CA PRO A 38 -10.64 19.57 5.38
C PRO A 38 -9.41 20.45 5.14
N GLY A 39 -8.62 20.12 4.14
CA GLY A 39 -7.40 20.84 3.77
C GLY A 39 -7.42 21.28 2.31
N LYS A 40 -6.63 22.30 2.01
CA LYS A 40 -6.38 22.71 0.61
C LYS A 40 -5.27 21.81 0.06
N VAL A 41 -5.50 21.26 -1.12
CA VAL A 41 -4.51 20.44 -1.82
C VAL A 41 -4.01 21.21 -3.04
N ASP A 42 -2.69 21.25 -3.24
CA ASP A 42 -2.13 21.83 -4.46
C ASP A 42 -2.31 20.84 -5.64
N PRO A 43 -3.07 21.23 -6.68
CA PRO A 43 -3.28 20.38 -7.84
C PRO A 43 -1.98 19.99 -8.57
N LYS A 44 -0.92 20.78 -8.44
CA LYS A 44 0.37 20.49 -9.09
C LYS A 44 1.04 19.27 -8.47
N THR A 45 0.97 19.14 -7.14
CA THR A 45 1.54 18.02 -6.40
C THR A 45 0.82 16.70 -6.71
N LEU A 46 -0.49 16.77 -6.99
CA LEU A 46 -1.29 15.57 -7.28
C LEU A 46 -1.19 15.07 -8.72
N ARG A 47 -0.69 15.86 -9.67
CA ARG A 47 -0.67 15.46 -11.10
C ARG A 47 0.06 14.16 -11.34
N VAL A 48 1.26 14.02 -10.78
CA VAL A 48 2.10 12.83 -10.97
C VAL A 48 1.49 11.59 -10.31
N PRO A 49 1.15 11.60 -8.99
CA PRO A 49 0.49 10.46 -8.35
C PRO A 49 -0.79 10.03 -9.05
N VAL A 50 -1.65 10.98 -9.43
CA VAL A 50 -2.92 10.70 -10.09
C VAL A 50 -2.72 10.08 -11.48
N ALA A 51 -1.78 10.60 -12.28
CA ALA A 51 -1.46 10.05 -13.59
C ALA A 51 -0.96 8.60 -13.49
N PHE A 52 -0.04 8.32 -12.57
CA PHE A 52 0.47 6.97 -12.34
C PHE A 52 -0.61 6.02 -11.79
N PHE A 53 -1.49 6.51 -10.91
CA PHE A 53 -2.62 5.74 -10.39
C PHE A 53 -3.57 5.29 -11.52
N PHE A 54 -3.99 6.21 -12.39
CA PHE A 54 -4.88 5.86 -13.50
C PHE A 54 -4.20 4.99 -14.55
N ALA A 55 -2.92 5.19 -14.81
CA ALA A 55 -2.15 4.31 -15.69
C ALA A 55 -2.07 2.89 -15.13
N ALA A 56 -1.78 2.73 -13.83
CA ALA A 56 -1.79 1.45 -13.16
C ALA A 56 -3.16 0.78 -13.18
N ALA A 57 -4.22 1.54 -12.88
CA ALA A 57 -5.58 1.04 -12.91
C ALA A 57 -6.00 0.59 -14.31
N ALA A 58 -5.63 1.33 -15.37
CA ALA A 58 -5.90 0.95 -16.75
C ALA A 58 -5.21 -0.38 -17.12
N ILE A 59 -3.92 -0.53 -16.82
CA ILE A 59 -3.18 -1.78 -17.05
C ILE A 59 -3.84 -2.94 -16.31
N TYR A 60 -4.21 -2.71 -15.05
CA TYR A 60 -4.88 -3.69 -14.21
C TYR A 60 -6.23 -4.12 -14.81
N CYS A 61 -7.07 -3.16 -15.23
CA CYS A 61 -8.35 -3.45 -15.84
C CYS A 61 -8.19 -4.23 -17.17
N VAL A 62 -7.22 -3.86 -18.00
CA VAL A 62 -6.91 -4.61 -19.24
C VAL A 62 -6.49 -6.04 -18.91
N ALA A 63 -5.69 -6.26 -17.87
CA ALA A 63 -5.30 -7.60 -17.46
C ALA A 63 -6.50 -8.41 -16.96
N ALA A 64 -7.30 -7.83 -16.09
CA ALA A 64 -8.41 -8.52 -15.45
C ALA A 64 -9.54 -8.83 -16.44
N TYR A 65 -9.97 -7.83 -17.21
CA TYR A 65 -11.15 -7.97 -18.10
C TYR A 65 -10.80 -8.38 -19.52
N GLY A 66 -9.63 -7.94 -20.04
CA GLY A 66 -9.22 -8.25 -21.41
C GLY A 66 -8.52 -9.60 -21.54
N MET A 67 -7.63 -9.92 -20.60
CA MET A 67 -6.83 -11.16 -20.67
C MET A 67 -7.31 -12.25 -19.70
N GLY A 68 -8.12 -11.91 -18.69
CA GLY A 68 -8.64 -12.86 -17.69
C GLY A 68 -7.56 -13.51 -16.82
N ARG A 69 -6.32 -13.02 -16.88
CA ARG A 69 -5.18 -13.56 -16.13
C ARG A 69 -4.07 -12.55 -15.96
N PHE A 70 -3.37 -12.66 -14.84
CA PHE A 70 -2.14 -11.91 -14.58
C PHE A 70 -0.93 -12.73 -15.01
N THR A 71 -0.09 -12.17 -15.88
CA THR A 71 1.12 -12.83 -16.38
C THR A 71 2.38 -12.20 -15.79
N ARG A 72 3.48 -12.97 -15.78
CA ARG A 72 4.78 -12.48 -15.29
C ARG A 72 5.27 -11.19 -16.00
N PRO A 73 5.17 -11.07 -17.33
CA PRO A 73 5.54 -9.83 -18.04
C PRO A 73 4.73 -8.63 -17.55
N MET A 74 3.46 -8.82 -17.23
CA MET A 74 2.59 -7.75 -16.73
C MET A 74 2.97 -7.32 -15.30
N GLY A 75 3.33 -8.28 -14.45
CA GLY A 75 3.90 -7.97 -13.13
C GLY A 75 5.20 -7.17 -13.23
N LEU A 76 6.08 -7.52 -14.17
CA LEU A 76 7.31 -6.76 -14.44
C LEU A 76 7.03 -5.35 -14.97
N LEU A 77 6.03 -5.19 -15.83
CA LEU A 77 5.60 -3.88 -16.32
C LEU A 77 5.11 -2.99 -15.17
N MET A 78 4.26 -3.54 -14.29
CA MET A 78 3.76 -2.80 -13.12
C MET A 78 4.88 -2.45 -12.14
N LEU A 79 5.85 -3.36 -11.93
CA LEU A 79 7.03 -3.08 -11.11
C LEU A 79 7.89 -1.97 -11.73
N GLY A 80 8.12 -2.00 -13.05
CA GLY A 80 8.81 -0.95 -13.78
C GLY A 80 8.13 0.42 -13.65
N MET A 81 6.79 0.42 -13.72
CA MET A 81 6.00 1.63 -13.50
C MET A 81 6.11 2.15 -12.07
N PHE A 82 6.14 1.27 -11.07
CA PHE A 82 6.39 1.65 -9.68
C PHE A 82 7.77 2.30 -9.51
N VAL A 83 8.82 1.72 -10.10
CA VAL A 83 10.17 2.30 -10.06
C VAL A 83 10.19 3.67 -10.74
N ALA A 84 9.54 3.82 -11.90
CA ALA A 84 9.40 5.11 -12.57
C ALA A 84 8.66 6.15 -11.72
N TYR A 85 7.59 5.74 -11.03
CA TYR A 85 6.86 6.58 -10.09
C TYR A 85 7.78 7.05 -8.94
N MET A 86 8.53 6.13 -8.32
CA MET A 86 9.47 6.48 -7.24
C MET A 86 10.55 7.45 -7.74
N ALA A 87 11.11 7.23 -8.91
CA ALA A 87 12.08 8.13 -9.51
C ALA A 87 11.50 9.52 -9.77
N ALA A 88 10.26 9.59 -10.29
CA ALA A 88 9.57 10.86 -10.52
C ALA A 88 9.30 11.61 -9.20
N ASN A 89 8.91 10.92 -8.12
CA ASN A 89 8.74 11.54 -6.80
C ASN A 89 10.06 12.08 -6.24
N VAL A 90 11.14 11.30 -6.29
CA VAL A 90 12.47 11.75 -5.83
C VAL A 90 12.94 12.97 -6.64
N TRP A 91 12.71 12.95 -7.95
CA TRP A 91 13.06 14.11 -8.79
C TRP A 91 12.21 15.34 -8.44
N GLN A 92 10.91 15.17 -8.19
CA GLN A 92 10.02 16.25 -7.78
C GLN A 92 10.43 16.83 -6.42
N MET A 93 10.78 15.98 -5.45
CA MET A 93 11.27 16.41 -4.13
C MET A 93 12.57 17.21 -4.23
N LYS A 94 13.51 16.79 -5.07
CA LYS A 94 14.77 17.55 -5.28
C LYS A 94 14.56 18.92 -5.88
N ASN A 95 13.49 19.12 -6.64
CA ASN A 95 13.16 20.40 -7.29
C ASN A 95 12.10 21.20 -6.53
N ALA A 96 11.59 20.69 -5.40
CA ALA A 96 10.69 21.43 -4.53
C ALA A 96 11.50 22.47 -3.72
N PRO A 97 10.92 23.65 -3.44
CA PRO A 97 11.51 24.57 -2.47
C PRO A 97 11.68 23.86 -1.13
N ALA A 98 12.84 24.00 -0.50
CA ALA A 98 13.07 23.43 0.82
C ALA A 98 12.03 24.01 1.80
N GLU A 99 11.16 23.15 2.32
CA GLU A 99 10.37 23.50 3.49
C GLU A 99 11.35 23.67 4.68
N PRO A 100 11.08 24.60 5.61
CA PRO A 100 11.93 24.74 6.79
C PRO A 100 11.98 23.38 7.51
N GLU A 101 13.16 22.81 7.58
CA GLU A 101 13.41 21.58 8.35
C GLU A 101 13.01 21.88 9.79
N HIS A 102 11.99 21.16 10.28
CA HIS A 102 11.83 21.02 11.71
C HIS A 102 13.13 20.36 12.21
N GLU A 103 13.86 21.05 13.05
CA GLU A 103 15.06 20.52 13.71
C GLU A 103 14.64 19.36 14.63
N GLU A 104 14.41 18.20 14.03
CA GLU A 104 14.37 16.94 14.79
C GLU A 104 15.80 16.58 15.15
N GLU A 105 16.07 16.34 16.43
CA GLU A 105 17.39 15.91 16.89
C GLU A 105 17.85 14.69 16.07
N PRO A 106 19.05 14.70 15.49
CA PRO A 106 19.51 13.62 14.62
C PRO A 106 19.59 12.32 15.40
N MET A 107 18.64 11.43 15.14
CA MET A 107 18.63 10.11 15.75
C MET A 107 19.84 9.31 15.25
N GLY A 108 20.62 8.74 16.17
CA GLY A 108 21.80 7.96 15.80
C GLY A 108 21.47 6.82 14.82
N ILE A 109 22.30 6.67 13.78
CA ILE A 109 22.09 5.69 12.70
C ILE A 109 21.84 4.26 13.24
N GLY A 110 22.53 3.88 14.32
CA GLY A 110 22.34 2.57 14.97
C GLY A 110 20.92 2.37 15.50
N LYS A 111 20.31 3.42 16.08
CA LYS A 111 18.93 3.37 16.57
C LYS A 111 17.93 3.29 15.42
N ILE A 112 18.19 3.99 14.32
CA ILE A 112 17.36 3.96 13.10
C ILE A 112 17.38 2.54 12.51
N VAL A 113 18.56 1.95 12.32
CA VAL A 113 18.70 0.60 11.78
C VAL A 113 18.06 -0.44 12.69
N LEU A 114 18.26 -0.33 14.01
CA LEU A 114 17.63 -1.24 14.98
C LEU A 114 16.09 -1.17 14.88
N LEU A 115 15.52 0.03 14.91
CA LEU A 115 14.07 0.23 14.81
C LEU A 115 13.51 -0.30 13.48
N LEU A 116 14.25 -0.11 12.39
CA LEU A 116 13.86 -0.60 11.07
C LEU A 116 13.87 -2.14 11.02
N VAL A 117 14.89 -2.78 11.55
CA VAL A 117 14.98 -4.26 11.59
C VAL A 117 13.91 -4.86 12.50
N VAL A 118 13.73 -4.31 13.71
CA VAL A 118 12.69 -4.78 14.65
C VAL A 118 11.29 -4.54 14.05
N GLY A 119 11.03 -3.37 13.47
CA GLY A 119 9.77 -3.08 12.79
C GLY A 119 9.49 -4.02 11.63
N ALA A 120 10.49 -4.29 10.79
CA ALA A 120 10.36 -5.24 9.68
C ALA A 120 10.07 -6.67 10.17
N ALA A 121 10.73 -7.12 11.23
CA ALA A 121 10.47 -8.43 11.84
C ALA A 121 9.04 -8.54 12.39
N LEU A 122 8.58 -7.52 13.11
CA LEU A 122 7.21 -7.47 13.64
C LEU A 122 6.16 -7.46 12.54
N ILE A 123 6.40 -6.69 11.46
CA ILE A 123 5.52 -6.67 10.28
C ILE A 123 5.47 -8.04 9.62
N ALA A 124 6.61 -8.72 9.47
CA ALA A 124 6.68 -10.07 8.88
C ALA A 124 5.91 -11.09 9.72
N LEU A 125 6.09 -11.09 11.03
CA LEU A 125 5.35 -11.96 11.96
C LEU A 125 3.84 -11.69 11.90
N GLY A 126 3.43 -10.43 11.97
CA GLY A 126 2.03 -10.03 11.87
C GLY A 126 1.41 -10.43 10.52
N ALA A 127 2.16 -10.30 9.43
CA ALA A 127 1.70 -10.70 8.11
C ALA A 127 1.48 -12.23 8.00
N ASN A 128 2.38 -13.05 8.55
CA ASN A 128 2.21 -14.50 8.58
C ASN A 128 0.96 -14.89 9.38
N LEU A 129 0.82 -14.37 10.61
CA LEU A 129 -0.35 -14.62 11.44
C LEU A 129 -1.66 -14.23 10.73
N LEU A 130 -1.66 -13.12 10.02
CA LEU A 130 -2.83 -12.61 9.32
C LEU A 130 -3.19 -13.50 8.12
N VAL A 131 -2.20 -14.02 7.38
CA VAL A 131 -2.42 -14.94 6.25
C VAL A 131 -2.96 -16.28 6.75
N ASP A 132 -2.30 -16.87 7.74
CA ASP A 132 -2.69 -18.19 8.27
C ASP A 132 -4.10 -18.17 8.85
N ASN A 133 -4.39 -17.19 9.72
CA ASN A 133 -5.72 -17.08 10.33
C ASN A 133 -6.79 -16.62 9.31
N GLY A 134 -6.43 -15.76 8.35
CA GLY A 134 -7.33 -15.36 7.26
C GLY A 134 -7.77 -16.53 6.42
N THR A 135 -6.86 -17.45 6.09
CA THR A 135 -7.18 -18.69 5.36
C THR A 135 -8.11 -19.58 6.17
N ILE A 136 -7.85 -19.78 7.47
CA ILE A 136 -8.70 -20.59 8.35
C ILE A 136 -10.11 -20.00 8.44
N ILE A 137 -10.22 -18.69 8.61
CA ILE A 137 -11.51 -17.99 8.67
C ILE A 137 -12.27 -18.14 7.35
N ALA A 138 -11.62 -17.96 6.21
CA ALA A 138 -12.21 -18.11 4.89
C ALA A 138 -12.81 -19.51 4.72
N GLN A 139 -12.03 -20.54 5.07
CA GLN A 139 -12.47 -21.93 5.00
C GLN A 139 -13.65 -22.22 5.95
N ALA A 140 -13.59 -21.71 7.20
CA ALA A 140 -14.65 -21.91 8.18
C ALA A 140 -15.97 -21.21 7.78
N MET A 141 -15.89 -20.07 7.11
CA MET A 141 -17.05 -19.32 6.62
C MET A 141 -17.55 -19.78 5.26
N GLY A 142 -16.81 -20.64 4.56
CA GLY A 142 -17.14 -21.09 3.21
C GLY A 142 -17.11 -19.98 2.17
N VAL A 143 -16.30 -18.93 2.40
CA VAL A 143 -16.12 -17.81 1.47
C VAL A 143 -14.75 -17.86 0.82
N PRO A 144 -14.57 -17.32 -0.40
CA PRO A 144 -13.26 -17.22 -1.04
C PRO A 144 -12.28 -16.44 -0.17
N GLU A 145 -11.02 -16.88 -0.14
CA GLU A 145 -9.92 -16.20 0.59
C GLU A 145 -9.76 -14.73 0.15
N SER A 146 -10.03 -14.43 -1.12
CA SER A 146 -9.99 -13.07 -1.67
C SER A 146 -11.00 -12.14 -0.98
N VAL A 147 -12.16 -12.63 -0.56
CA VAL A 147 -13.18 -11.81 0.14
C VAL A 147 -12.69 -11.42 1.53
N ILE A 148 -12.10 -12.36 2.28
CA ILE A 148 -11.50 -12.06 3.59
C ILE A 148 -10.34 -11.08 3.45
N ALA A 149 -9.50 -11.26 2.42
CA ALA A 149 -8.37 -10.38 2.16
C ALA A 149 -8.79 -8.97 1.76
N LEU A 150 -9.82 -8.83 0.90
CA LEU A 150 -10.37 -7.54 0.48
C LEU A 150 -10.99 -6.74 1.64
N THR A 151 -11.54 -7.44 2.64
CA THR A 151 -12.26 -6.82 3.76
C THR A 151 -11.37 -6.73 5.01
N PHE A 152 -11.29 -7.81 5.76
CA PHE A 152 -10.66 -7.82 7.09
C PHE A 152 -9.15 -7.59 7.04
N VAL A 153 -8.45 -8.24 6.09
CA VAL A 153 -6.99 -8.13 5.99
C VAL A 153 -6.60 -6.72 5.51
N ALA A 154 -7.28 -6.21 4.49
CA ALA A 154 -7.01 -4.88 3.97
C ALA A 154 -7.38 -3.79 4.99
N LEU A 155 -8.50 -3.91 5.69
CA LEU A 155 -8.91 -2.99 6.74
C LEU A 155 -7.91 -3.01 7.92
N GLY A 156 -7.45 -4.17 8.33
CA GLY A 156 -6.51 -4.32 9.44
C GLY A 156 -5.11 -3.78 9.16
N THR A 157 -4.68 -3.80 7.90
CA THR A 157 -3.33 -3.35 7.50
C THR A 157 -3.28 -1.88 7.08
N SER A 158 -4.38 -1.29 6.63
CA SER A 158 -4.40 0.06 6.07
C SER A 158 -4.35 1.19 7.12
N PRO A 159 -5.03 1.14 8.29
CA PRO A 159 -5.03 2.24 9.26
C PRO A 159 -3.64 2.56 9.84
N VAL A 160 -2.74 1.59 9.91
CA VAL A 160 -1.39 1.78 10.47
C VAL A 160 -0.58 2.81 9.66
N SER A 161 -0.82 2.91 8.37
CA SER A 161 -0.12 3.86 7.50
C SER A 161 -0.48 5.33 7.75
N TYR A 162 -1.58 5.61 8.47
CA TYR A 162 -2.12 6.96 8.63
C TYR A 162 -1.90 7.57 10.01
N THR A 163 -1.51 6.80 11.00
CA THR A 163 -1.20 7.33 12.34
C THR A 163 -0.02 8.31 12.32
N HIS A 164 0.88 8.21 11.34
CA HIS A 164 1.98 9.14 11.15
C HIS A 164 1.62 10.42 10.38
N LEU A 165 0.49 10.45 9.68
CA LEU A 165 0.07 11.62 8.89
C LEU A 165 -0.89 12.56 9.64
N THR A 166 -1.40 12.17 10.81
CA THR A 166 -2.44 12.91 11.54
C THR A 166 -2.01 13.38 12.92
N LEU A 167 -0.83 13.02 13.39
CA LEU A 167 -0.27 13.54 14.64
C LEU A 167 0.65 14.74 14.34
N PRO A 168 0.43 15.87 15.03
CA PRO A 168 1.28 17.05 14.90
C PRO A 168 2.67 16.80 15.43
#